data_0fa1d7ef6730fefcf797f135f0f70b83
#
_entry.id   0fa1d7ef6730fefcf797f135f0f70b83
#
_cell.length_a   1.000
_cell.length_b   1.000
_cell.length_c   1.000
_cell.angle_alpha   90.00
_cell.angle_beta   90.00
_cell.angle_gamma   90.00
#
_symmetry.space_group_name_H-M   'P 1'
#
loop_
_entity.id
_entity.type
_entity.pdbx_description
1 polymer ?
#
loop_
_entity_poly.entity_id
_entity_poly.type
_entity_poly.pdbx_seq_one_letter_code
_entity_poly.pdbx_strand_id
1 'polypeptide(L)'
;MNYEQNAREQAEQLRAAGHATILAIESSCDETAAAIVRDGRQVISSVISSQIPLHAMYGGVVPEIASRAHVESVDPVVDETLKKADMRLEDVDAVAVTYGPGLVGALLIGVSAAKALAYAANKPLVPVNHIEGHVSANYVSHPDLEPPFVCLVASGGHSHIVRVDDYGVYTLLGQTMDDAAGEAFDKAARVLGLPYPGGPLLDKLSREGNPHALKLPHVQTPGRYDYSFSGLKTALINTVHKLRQNGQDVPAADIAASFQHAAVELLSDKAMLAAVETGAKTVALAGGVASNSGLRNTMNDKCQKAGIRLVMPPPILCTDNAAMIGSAAFYRLMRGEIAGLDLNACPSLKLV
;
A
#
# COMPACT_ATOMS: atom_id res chain seq x y z
N MET A 1 -8.32 -34.88 14.76
CA MET A 1 -8.44 -34.08 13.50
C MET A 1 -7.06 -33.51 13.17
N ASN A 2 -6.71 -33.40 11.91
CA ASN A 2 -5.49 -32.69 11.55
C ASN A 2 -5.74 -31.17 11.55
N TYR A 3 -4.71 -30.37 11.55
CA TYR A 3 -4.78 -28.91 11.60
C TYR A 3 -5.72 -28.33 10.52
N GLU A 4 -5.59 -28.78 9.26
CA GLU A 4 -6.35 -28.22 8.14
C GLU A 4 -7.85 -28.46 8.26
N GLN A 5 -8.25 -29.61 8.78
CA GLN A 5 -9.66 -29.91 9.01
C GLN A 5 -10.25 -29.01 10.10
N ASN A 6 -9.52 -28.84 11.22
CA ASN A 6 -9.92 -27.94 12.29
C ASN A 6 -10.01 -26.49 11.81
N ALA A 7 -9.03 -26.02 11.04
CA ALA A 7 -9.00 -24.66 10.52
C ALA A 7 -10.21 -24.37 9.60
N ARG A 8 -10.62 -25.33 8.78
CA ARG A 8 -11.81 -25.20 7.92
C ARG A 8 -13.10 -25.14 8.74
N GLU A 9 -13.27 -26.04 9.71
CA GLU A 9 -14.45 -26.04 10.58
C GLU A 9 -14.57 -24.72 11.38
N GLN A 10 -13.46 -24.21 11.91
CA GLN A 10 -13.44 -22.92 12.61
C GLN A 10 -13.77 -21.76 11.66
N ALA A 11 -13.20 -21.75 10.45
CA ALA A 11 -13.50 -20.71 9.46
C ALA A 11 -14.98 -20.69 9.08
N GLU A 12 -15.63 -21.86 8.92
CA GLU A 12 -17.07 -21.95 8.68
C GLU A 12 -17.91 -21.41 9.86
N GLN A 13 -17.50 -21.70 11.09
CA GLN A 13 -18.14 -21.16 12.30
C GLN A 13 -18.02 -19.61 12.37
N LEU A 14 -16.83 -19.07 12.10
CA LEU A 14 -16.59 -17.62 12.08
C LEU A 14 -17.41 -16.92 10.98
N ARG A 15 -17.49 -17.53 9.79
CA ARG A 15 -18.38 -17.03 8.71
C ARG A 15 -19.83 -17.01 9.13
N ALA A 16 -20.32 -18.06 9.77
CA ALA A 16 -21.70 -18.12 10.24
C ALA A 16 -21.98 -17.10 11.34
N ALA A 17 -21.00 -16.82 12.20
CA ALA A 17 -21.08 -15.79 13.25
C ALA A 17 -21.02 -14.36 12.70
N GLY A 18 -20.30 -14.15 11.58
CA GLY A 18 -20.07 -12.82 10.99
C GLY A 18 -19.10 -11.95 11.80
N HIS A 19 -18.34 -12.51 12.72
CA HIS A 19 -17.39 -11.82 13.59
C HIS A 19 -16.08 -12.55 13.69
N ALA A 20 -14.97 -11.83 13.71
CA ALA A 20 -13.64 -12.38 13.92
C ALA A 20 -12.64 -11.32 14.41
N THR A 21 -11.77 -11.71 15.34
CA THR A 21 -10.59 -10.96 15.77
C THR A 21 -9.36 -11.60 15.16
N ILE A 22 -8.63 -10.87 14.34
CA ILE A 22 -7.55 -11.38 13.50
C ILE A 22 -6.22 -10.78 13.93
N LEU A 23 -5.21 -11.63 14.18
CA LEU A 23 -3.81 -11.22 14.25
C LEU A 23 -3.24 -11.22 12.83
N ALA A 24 -2.84 -10.06 12.34
CA ALA A 24 -2.29 -9.88 11.01
C ALA A 24 -0.80 -9.53 11.04
N ILE A 25 -0.05 -10.03 10.06
CA ILE A 25 1.39 -9.79 9.89
C ILE A 25 1.64 -9.23 8.49
N GLU A 26 2.42 -8.14 8.44
CA GLU A 26 2.93 -7.52 7.20
C GLU A 26 4.45 -7.53 7.22
N SER A 27 5.08 -8.02 6.13
CA SER A 27 6.53 -8.06 5.96
C SER A 27 6.96 -8.00 4.50
N SER A 28 6.15 -7.41 3.62
CA SER A 28 6.38 -7.50 2.16
C SER A 28 7.58 -6.70 1.65
N CYS A 29 8.04 -5.69 2.39
CA CYS A 29 9.12 -4.80 1.94
C CYS A 29 10.09 -4.46 3.08
N ASP A 30 10.01 -3.27 3.67
CA ASP A 30 10.93 -2.74 4.67
C ASP A 30 10.25 -2.38 6.01
N GLU A 31 8.98 -2.74 6.18
CA GLU A 31 8.26 -2.68 7.43
C GLU A 31 7.94 -4.08 7.95
N THR A 32 8.31 -4.36 9.21
CA THR A 32 7.77 -5.50 9.96
C THR A 32 6.61 -4.98 10.81
N ALA A 33 5.40 -5.43 10.54
CA ALA A 33 4.27 -4.97 11.31
C ALA A 33 3.36 -6.14 11.73
N ALA A 34 2.71 -5.97 12.90
CA ALA A 34 1.60 -6.80 13.34
C ALA A 34 0.47 -5.94 13.87
N ALA A 35 -0.76 -6.42 13.72
CA ALA A 35 -1.95 -5.75 14.24
C ALA A 35 -3.01 -6.76 14.65
N ILE A 36 -3.85 -6.39 15.64
CA ILE A 36 -5.08 -7.09 15.95
C ILE A 36 -6.24 -6.25 15.45
N VAL A 37 -7.01 -6.84 14.54
CA VAL A 37 -8.16 -6.19 13.91
C VAL A 37 -9.42 -7.00 14.15
N ARG A 38 -10.48 -6.35 14.62
CA ARG A 38 -11.79 -6.94 14.81
C ARG A 38 -12.73 -6.51 13.71
N ASP A 39 -13.44 -7.50 13.13
CA ASP A 39 -14.50 -7.34 12.14
C ASP A 39 -14.06 -6.49 10.92
N GLY A 40 -12.75 -6.55 10.59
CA GLY A 40 -12.16 -5.86 9.46
C GLY A 40 -12.11 -4.33 9.55
N ARG A 41 -12.61 -3.73 10.64
CA ARG A 41 -12.76 -2.27 10.74
C ARG A 41 -12.17 -1.67 12.01
N GLN A 42 -12.17 -2.42 13.12
CA GLN A 42 -11.67 -1.93 14.40
C GLN A 42 -10.24 -2.42 14.65
N VAL A 43 -9.28 -1.52 14.69
CA VAL A 43 -7.91 -1.81 15.11
C VAL A 43 -7.86 -1.79 16.63
N ILE A 44 -7.56 -2.95 17.24
CA ILE A 44 -7.37 -3.10 18.69
C ILE A 44 -5.96 -2.67 19.07
N SER A 45 -4.96 -3.17 18.31
CA SER A 45 -3.56 -2.80 18.47
C SER A 45 -2.84 -2.86 17.12
N SER A 46 -1.79 -2.07 16.98
CA SER A 46 -0.91 -2.09 15.80
C SER A 46 0.50 -1.68 16.23
N VAL A 47 1.49 -2.43 15.76
CA VAL A 47 2.91 -2.17 15.97
C VAL A 47 3.63 -2.25 14.62
N ILE A 48 4.49 -1.28 14.36
CA ILE A 48 5.29 -1.21 13.13
C ILE A 48 6.74 -1.01 13.54
N SER A 49 7.62 -1.86 13.04
CA SER A 49 9.08 -1.74 13.11
C SER A 49 9.60 -1.40 11.72
N SER A 50 9.93 -0.12 11.48
CA SER A 50 10.39 0.34 10.17
C SER A 50 11.89 0.22 10.03
N GLN A 51 12.33 -0.25 8.87
CA GLN A 51 13.74 -0.39 8.48
C GLN A 51 14.23 0.83 7.67
N ILE A 52 13.43 1.90 7.53
CA ILE A 52 13.81 3.13 6.80
C ILE A 52 15.19 3.66 7.24
N PRO A 53 15.52 3.78 8.55
CA PRO A 53 16.83 4.24 8.97
C PRO A 53 17.99 3.37 8.46
N LEU A 54 17.78 2.07 8.39
CA LEU A 54 18.75 1.11 7.88
C LEU A 54 18.94 1.28 6.36
N HIS A 55 17.86 1.35 5.62
CA HIS A 55 17.88 1.45 4.16
C HIS A 55 18.28 2.84 3.65
N ALA A 56 18.11 3.89 4.46
CA ALA A 56 18.57 5.24 4.13
C ALA A 56 20.09 5.30 3.90
N MET A 57 20.87 4.47 4.59
CA MET A 57 22.34 4.37 4.42
C MET A 57 22.72 3.85 3.02
N TYR A 58 21.83 3.12 2.36
CA TYR A 58 22.05 2.54 1.03
C TYR A 58 21.35 3.32 -0.08
N GLY A 59 20.57 4.34 0.28
CA GLY A 59 19.78 5.15 -0.66
C GLY A 59 18.58 4.42 -1.25
N GLY A 60 18.07 3.37 -0.57
CA GLY A 60 16.90 2.58 -0.95
C GLY A 60 16.93 1.18 -0.37
N VAL A 61 15.83 0.45 -0.52
CA VAL A 61 15.68 -0.90 0.05
C VAL A 61 16.66 -1.89 -0.57
N VAL A 62 17.36 -2.64 0.31
CA VAL A 62 18.25 -3.75 -0.07
C VAL A 62 17.59 -5.06 0.37
N PRO A 63 17.12 -5.92 -0.57
CA PRO A 63 16.27 -7.07 -0.25
C PRO A 63 16.85 -8.06 0.78
N GLU A 64 18.14 -8.37 0.70
CA GLU A 64 18.79 -9.27 1.68
C GLU A 64 18.86 -8.68 3.07
N ILE A 65 19.12 -7.37 3.18
CA ILE A 65 19.16 -6.67 4.46
C ILE A 65 17.75 -6.62 5.05
N ALA A 66 16.75 -6.32 4.23
CA ALA A 66 15.36 -6.34 4.67
C ALA A 66 14.95 -7.70 5.23
N SER A 67 15.27 -8.78 4.52
CA SER A 67 14.95 -10.15 4.98
C SER A 67 15.54 -10.47 6.34
N ARG A 68 16.81 -10.10 6.57
CA ARG A 68 17.49 -10.34 7.86
C ARG A 68 16.88 -9.52 8.99
N ALA A 69 16.54 -8.27 8.74
CA ALA A 69 15.89 -7.41 9.73
C ALA A 69 14.50 -7.92 10.12
N HIS A 70 13.73 -8.50 9.18
CA HIS A 70 12.45 -9.15 9.50
C HIS A 70 12.61 -10.35 10.44
N VAL A 71 13.67 -11.16 10.29
CA VAL A 71 13.93 -12.30 11.21
C VAL A 71 14.09 -11.83 12.65
N GLU A 72 14.77 -10.70 12.85
CA GLU A 72 15.01 -10.14 14.19
C GLU A 72 13.76 -9.45 14.77
N SER A 73 12.88 -8.94 13.90
CA SER A 73 11.78 -8.06 14.30
C SER A 73 10.43 -8.75 14.43
N VAL A 74 10.18 -9.87 13.74
CA VAL A 74 8.82 -10.44 13.65
C VAL A 74 8.27 -10.88 14.99
N ASP A 75 9.07 -11.61 15.78
CA ASP A 75 8.62 -12.10 17.09
C ASP A 75 8.40 -10.96 18.09
N PRO A 76 9.34 -10.00 18.28
CA PRO A 76 9.12 -8.84 19.14
C PRO A 76 7.89 -8.00 18.75
N VAL A 77 7.65 -7.82 17.45
CA VAL A 77 6.53 -7.02 16.94
C VAL A 77 5.20 -7.72 17.22
N VAL A 78 5.11 -9.04 17.03
CA VAL A 78 3.93 -9.83 17.36
C VAL A 78 3.65 -9.82 18.88
N ASP A 79 4.68 -10.06 19.70
CA ASP A 79 4.56 -10.06 21.17
C ASP A 79 4.08 -8.71 21.70
N GLU A 80 4.68 -7.61 21.22
CA GLU A 80 4.27 -6.25 21.59
C GLU A 80 2.83 -5.94 21.15
N THR A 81 2.41 -6.45 19.97
CA THR A 81 1.05 -6.28 19.46
C THR A 81 0.03 -6.96 20.36
N LEU A 82 0.29 -8.20 20.76
CA LEU A 82 -0.55 -8.96 21.68
C LEU A 82 -0.62 -8.29 23.07
N LYS A 83 0.52 -7.86 23.60
CA LYS A 83 0.59 -7.13 24.89
C LYS A 83 -0.20 -5.83 24.87
N LYS A 84 -0.10 -5.04 23.81
CA LYS A 84 -0.87 -3.79 23.67
C LYS A 84 -2.38 -4.02 23.58
N ALA A 85 -2.79 -5.17 23.09
CA ALA A 85 -4.19 -5.56 23.04
C ALA A 85 -4.71 -6.18 24.35
N ASP A 86 -3.82 -6.47 25.30
CA ASP A 86 -4.10 -7.29 26.50
C ASP A 86 -4.69 -8.67 26.11
N MET A 87 -4.12 -9.29 25.07
CA MET A 87 -4.56 -10.56 24.49
C MET A 87 -3.39 -11.54 24.40
N ARG A 88 -3.73 -12.83 24.45
CA ARG A 88 -2.83 -13.93 24.12
C ARG A 88 -3.11 -14.45 22.72
N LEU A 89 -2.21 -15.26 22.19
CA LEU A 89 -2.38 -15.85 20.85
C LEU A 89 -3.65 -16.73 20.76
N GLU A 90 -4.04 -17.38 21.84
CA GLU A 90 -5.25 -18.22 21.90
C GLU A 90 -6.55 -17.39 21.81
N ASP A 91 -6.51 -16.11 22.15
CA ASP A 91 -7.66 -15.22 22.21
C ASP A 91 -8.04 -14.66 20.83
N VAL A 92 -7.17 -14.81 19.80
CA VAL A 92 -7.49 -14.44 18.42
C VAL A 92 -8.23 -15.58 17.71
N ASP A 93 -9.03 -15.24 16.70
CA ASP A 93 -9.85 -16.20 15.94
C ASP A 93 -9.13 -16.72 14.69
N ALA A 94 -8.25 -15.92 14.10
CA ALA A 94 -7.46 -16.30 12.92
C ALA A 94 -6.12 -15.57 12.90
N VAL A 95 -5.16 -16.12 12.15
CA VAL A 95 -3.88 -15.48 11.83
C VAL A 95 -3.86 -15.14 10.35
N ALA A 96 -3.47 -13.92 10.00
CA ALA A 96 -3.38 -13.46 8.63
C ALA A 96 -1.98 -13.00 8.29
N VAL A 97 -1.60 -13.11 7.02
CA VAL A 97 -0.28 -12.69 6.55
C VAL A 97 -0.30 -12.25 5.11
N THR A 98 0.48 -11.24 4.81
CA THR A 98 0.81 -10.88 3.44
C THR A 98 1.69 -11.97 2.82
N TYR A 99 1.18 -12.61 1.75
CA TYR A 99 1.97 -13.61 1.04
C TYR A 99 2.48 -13.14 -0.33
N GLY A 100 2.11 -11.93 -0.73
CA GLY A 100 2.52 -11.27 -1.96
C GLY A 100 1.58 -10.11 -2.37
N PRO A 101 1.99 -9.30 -3.36
CA PRO A 101 3.34 -9.21 -3.89
C PRO A 101 4.33 -8.57 -2.91
N GLY A 102 5.67 -8.70 -3.20
CA GLY A 102 6.71 -8.11 -2.38
C GLY A 102 8.07 -8.78 -2.54
N LEU A 103 9.01 -8.44 -1.68
CA LEU A 103 10.35 -9.02 -1.65
C LEU A 103 10.28 -10.48 -1.14
N VAL A 104 10.72 -11.43 -1.94
CA VAL A 104 10.57 -12.87 -1.64
C VAL A 104 11.12 -13.26 -0.26
N GLY A 105 12.32 -12.78 0.09
CA GLY A 105 12.93 -13.11 1.38
C GLY A 105 12.17 -12.51 2.57
N ALA A 106 11.69 -11.29 2.42
CA ALA A 106 10.87 -10.60 3.42
C ALA A 106 9.51 -11.31 3.63
N LEU A 107 8.79 -11.60 2.54
CA LEU A 107 7.53 -12.35 2.56
C LEU A 107 7.68 -13.72 3.23
N LEU A 108 8.77 -14.46 2.94
CA LEU A 108 9.02 -15.77 3.52
C LEU A 108 9.11 -15.74 5.04
N ILE A 109 9.64 -14.67 5.63
CA ILE A 109 9.72 -14.54 7.09
C ILE A 109 8.32 -14.39 7.69
N GLY A 110 7.52 -13.44 7.20
CA GLY A 110 6.14 -13.27 7.66
C GLY A 110 5.28 -14.51 7.47
N VAL A 111 5.33 -15.13 6.29
CA VAL A 111 4.59 -16.36 5.99
C VAL A 111 4.99 -17.51 6.93
N SER A 112 6.28 -17.67 7.21
CA SER A 112 6.76 -18.72 8.12
C SER A 112 6.31 -18.47 9.56
N ALA A 113 6.41 -17.23 10.03
CA ALA A 113 5.94 -16.84 11.35
C ALA A 113 4.43 -17.06 11.49
N ALA A 114 3.63 -16.59 10.52
CA ALA A 114 2.18 -16.75 10.54
C ALA A 114 1.75 -18.23 10.53
N LYS A 115 2.41 -19.06 9.73
CA LYS A 115 2.17 -20.53 9.71
C LYS A 115 2.45 -21.16 11.07
N ALA A 116 3.57 -20.79 11.69
CA ALA A 116 3.95 -21.31 13.01
C ALA A 116 2.92 -20.89 14.08
N LEU A 117 2.51 -19.64 14.10
CA LEU A 117 1.51 -19.10 15.03
C LEU A 117 0.14 -19.75 14.82
N ALA A 118 -0.34 -19.84 13.57
CA ALA A 118 -1.61 -20.45 13.24
C ALA A 118 -1.64 -21.93 13.63
N TYR A 119 -0.55 -22.65 13.39
CA TYR A 119 -0.42 -24.07 13.78
C TYR A 119 -0.40 -24.23 15.30
N ALA A 120 0.40 -23.43 16.01
CA ALA A 120 0.53 -23.52 17.46
C ALA A 120 -0.78 -23.21 18.19
N ALA A 121 -1.51 -22.19 17.74
CA ALA A 121 -2.82 -21.82 18.29
C ALA A 121 -3.99 -22.63 17.71
N ASN A 122 -3.73 -23.48 16.73
CA ASN A 122 -4.76 -24.23 15.99
C ASN A 122 -5.86 -23.34 15.40
N LYS A 123 -5.47 -22.24 14.73
CA LYS A 123 -6.35 -21.22 14.15
C LYS A 123 -6.28 -21.20 12.63
N PRO A 124 -7.33 -20.78 11.92
CA PRO A 124 -7.28 -20.57 10.48
C PRO A 124 -6.15 -19.61 10.07
N LEU A 125 -5.46 -19.93 8.97
CA LEU A 125 -4.48 -19.07 8.32
C LEU A 125 -5.11 -18.38 7.10
N VAL A 126 -5.07 -17.04 7.07
CA VAL A 126 -5.68 -16.25 5.99
C VAL A 126 -4.57 -15.59 5.17
N PRO A 127 -4.40 -15.99 3.89
CA PRO A 127 -3.43 -15.37 2.99
C PRO A 127 -4.00 -14.06 2.46
N VAL A 128 -3.21 -12.98 2.47
CA VAL A 128 -3.65 -11.65 2.02
C VAL A 128 -2.74 -11.12 0.92
N ASN A 129 -3.34 -10.55 -0.12
CA ASN A 129 -2.62 -9.78 -1.12
C ASN A 129 -2.30 -8.38 -0.56
N HIS A 130 -1.04 -7.96 -0.64
CA HIS A 130 -0.58 -6.66 -0.13
C HIS A 130 -1.35 -5.47 -0.70
N ILE A 131 -1.68 -5.51 -2.01
CA ILE A 131 -2.41 -4.42 -2.69
C ILE A 131 -3.87 -4.39 -2.20
N GLU A 132 -4.48 -5.55 -1.98
CA GLU A 132 -5.79 -5.67 -1.33
C GLU A 132 -5.77 -5.06 0.07
N GLY A 133 -4.68 -5.27 0.82
CA GLY A 133 -4.45 -4.61 2.11
C GLY A 133 -4.55 -3.09 1.98
N HIS A 134 -3.81 -2.48 1.06
CA HIS A 134 -3.87 -1.03 0.84
C HIS A 134 -5.28 -0.53 0.55
N VAL A 135 -6.06 -1.22 -0.29
CA VAL A 135 -7.47 -0.87 -0.52
C VAL A 135 -8.26 -0.93 0.79
N SER A 136 -8.06 -2.00 1.57
CA SER A 136 -8.80 -2.27 2.80
C SER A 136 -8.45 -1.32 3.96
N ALA A 137 -7.33 -0.61 3.90
CA ALA A 137 -7.01 0.47 4.86
C ALA A 137 -8.11 1.55 4.90
N ASN A 138 -8.84 1.73 3.80
CA ASN A 138 -9.98 2.65 3.75
C ASN A 138 -11.15 2.18 4.62
N TYR A 139 -11.39 0.89 4.76
CA TYR A 139 -12.46 0.36 5.64
C TYR A 139 -12.16 0.60 7.13
N VAL A 140 -10.88 0.63 7.50
CA VAL A 140 -10.44 0.96 8.87
C VAL A 140 -10.71 2.44 9.16
N SER A 141 -10.35 3.32 8.23
CA SER A 141 -10.47 4.77 8.44
C SER A 141 -11.86 5.33 8.18
N HIS A 142 -12.67 4.63 7.37
CA HIS A 142 -14.03 4.99 7.01
C HIS A 142 -14.96 3.79 7.20
N PRO A 143 -15.43 3.55 8.45
CA PRO A 143 -16.25 2.38 8.75
C PRO A 143 -17.61 2.33 8.03
N ASP A 144 -18.02 3.43 7.41
CA ASP A 144 -19.22 3.55 6.58
C ASP A 144 -18.96 3.33 5.08
N LEU A 145 -17.69 3.07 4.68
CA LEU A 145 -17.36 2.79 3.29
C LEU A 145 -17.83 1.37 2.92
N GLU A 146 -18.57 1.31 1.82
CA GLU A 146 -19.04 0.06 1.21
C GLU A 146 -18.76 0.05 -0.29
N PRO A 147 -18.50 -1.11 -0.89
CA PRO A 147 -18.49 -1.25 -2.35
C PRO A 147 -19.87 -0.94 -2.97
N PRO A 148 -19.96 -0.54 -4.26
CA PRO A 148 -18.84 -0.39 -5.17
C PRO A 148 -18.20 1.01 -5.12
N PHE A 149 -16.88 1.08 -5.40
CA PHE A 149 -16.16 2.35 -5.54
C PHE A 149 -14.92 2.18 -6.44
N VAL A 150 -14.34 3.29 -6.90
CA VAL A 150 -13.04 3.29 -7.59
C VAL A 150 -11.93 3.62 -6.59
N CYS A 151 -10.83 2.88 -6.64
CA CYS A 151 -9.66 3.13 -5.80
C CYS A 151 -8.41 3.38 -6.64
N LEU A 152 -7.74 4.51 -6.39
CA LEU A 152 -6.38 4.76 -6.86
C LEU A 152 -5.42 4.20 -5.83
N VAL A 153 -4.77 3.10 -6.14
CA VAL A 153 -3.68 2.53 -5.35
C VAL A 153 -2.37 3.06 -5.90
N ALA A 154 -1.63 3.85 -5.13
CA ALA A 154 -0.33 4.40 -5.50
C ALA A 154 0.66 4.21 -4.36
N SER A 155 1.63 3.31 -4.54
CA SER A 155 2.64 2.96 -3.54
C SER A 155 4.06 2.99 -4.13
N GLY A 156 5.04 2.55 -3.37
CA GLY A 156 6.44 2.42 -3.81
C GLY A 156 6.61 1.49 -5.00
N GLY A 157 5.95 0.33 -4.99
CA GLY A 157 6.09 -0.70 -6.01
C GLY A 157 4.87 -0.89 -6.92
N HIS A 158 3.73 -0.30 -6.59
CA HIS A 158 2.48 -0.54 -7.32
C HIS A 158 1.72 0.75 -7.58
N SER A 159 1.12 0.83 -8.78
CA SER A 159 0.26 1.95 -9.16
C SER A 159 -0.86 1.43 -10.05
N HIS A 160 -2.07 1.35 -9.47
CA HIS A 160 -3.25 0.76 -10.08
C HIS A 160 -4.49 1.65 -9.90
N ILE A 161 -5.38 1.62 -10.87
CA ILE A 161 -6.75 2.11 -10.72
C ILE A 161 -7.64 0.87 -10.76
N VAL A 162 -8.33 0.61 -9.67
CA VAL A 162 -9.20 -0.56 -9.53
C VAL A 162 -10.62 -0.14 -9.22
N ARG A 163 -11.59 -0.88 -9.77
CA ARG A 163 -12.95 -0.84 -9.28
C ARG A 163 -13.12 -1.96 -8.26
N VAL A 164 -13.57 -1.59 -7.09
CA VAL A 164 -13.96 -2.51 -6.03
C VAL A 164 -15.43 -2.79 -6.22
N ASP A 165 -15.76 -3.98 -6.71
CA ASP A 165 -17.15 -4.36 -7.05
C ASP A 165 -17.89 -4.88 -5.82
N ASP A 166 -17.17 -5.59 -4.95
CA ASP A 166 -17.62 -6.08 -3.64
C ASP A 166 -16.39 -6.25 -2.74
N TYR A 167 -16.58 -6.57 -1.46
CA TYR A 167 -15.47 -6.84 -0.54
C TYR A 167 -14.58 -7.97 -1.07
N GLY A 168 -13.31 -7.61 -1.39
CA GLY A 168 -12.34 -8.52 -1.98
C GLY A 168 -12.61 -8.91 -3.44
N VAL A 169 -13.50 -8.21 -4.15
CA VAL A 169 -13.76 -8.41 -5.57
C VAL A 169 -13.32 -7.17 -6.34
N TYR A 170 -12.31 -7.34 -7.17
CA TYR A 170 -11.62 -6.24 -7.84
C TYR A 170 -11.65 -6.39 -9.36
N THR A 171 -11.84 -5.26 -10.06
CA THR A 171 -11.61 -5.15 -11.50
C THR A 171 -10.50 -4.15 -11.74
N LEU A 172 -9.39 -4.58 -12.35
CA LEU A 172 -8.31 -3.69 -12.76
C LEU A 172 -8.77 -2.85 -13.95
N LEU A 173 -8.80 -1.53 -13.79
CA LEU A 173 -9.17 -0.59 -14.83
C LEU A 173 -7.95 -0.04 -15.56
N GLY A 174 -6.89 0.32 -14.83
CA GLY A 174 -5.65 0.83 -15.37
C GLY A 174 -4.48 0.65 -14.42
N GLN A 175 -3.28 0.75 -14.97
CA GLN A 175 -2.04 0.59 -14.22
C GLN A 175 -0.90 1.40 -14.83
N THR A 176 0.19 1.53 -14.10
CA THR A 176 1.41 2.08 -14.68
C THR A 176 2.00 1.13 -15.72
N MET A 177 2.56 1.70 -16.78
CA MET A 177 3.26 0.96 -17.84
C MET A 177 4.77 0.78 -17.57
N ASP A 178 5.27 1.46 -16.52
CA ASP A 178 6.69 1.47 -16.17
C ASP A 178 6.89 1.61 -14.65
N ASP A 179 7.60 2.64 -14.18
CA ASP A 179 7.83 2.85 -12.75
C ASP A 179 6.50 3.03 -12.00
N ALA A 180 6.41 2.53 -10.77
CA ALA A 180 5.35 2.90 -9.86
C ALA A 180 5.46 4.37 -9.43
N ALA A 181 4.37 4.96 -8.97
CA ALA A 181 4.35 6.37 -8.59
C ALA A 181 5.39 6.70 -7.51
N GLY A 182 5.45 5.92 -6.43
CA GLY A 182 6.42 6.15 -5.35
C GLY A 182 7.85 6.02 -5.83
N GLU A 183 8.16 5.02 -6.66
CA GLU A 183 9.47 4.85 -7.29
C GLU A 183 9.84 6.05 -8.17
N ALA A 184 8.88 6.61 -8.91
CA ALA A 184 9.08 7.80 -9.72
C ALA A 184 9.40 9.03 -8.86
N PHE A 185 8.70 9.21 -7.74
CA PHE A 185 8.98 10.25 -6.75
C PHE A 185 10.37 10.09 -6.12
N ASP A 186 10.75 8.89 -5.70
CA ASP A 186 12.07 8.62 -5.11
C ASP A 186 13.21 8.85 -6.11
N LYS A 187 13.02 8.44 -7.37
CA LYS A 187 14.00 8.71 -8.44
C LYS A 187 14.13 10.21 -8.72
N ALA A 188 13.02 10.96 -8.75
CA ALA A 188 13.04 12.41 -8.91
C ALA A 188 13.74 13.10 -7.74
N ALA A 189 13.45 12.69 -6.52
CA ALA A 189 14.10 13.20 -5.31
C ALA A 189 15.61 12.95 -5.33
N ARG A 190 16.05 11.76 -5.74
CA ARG A 190 17.48 11.41 -5.86
C ARG A 190 18.21 12.30 -6.87
N VAL A 191 17.58 12.63 -8.01
CA VAL A 191 18.15 13.53 -9.02
C VAL A 191 18.37 14.93 -8.45
N LEU A 192 17.49 15.37 -7.55
CA LEU A 192 17.59 16.65 -6.83
C LEU A 192 18.54 16.59 -5.61
N GLY A 193 19.13 15.43 -5.30
CA GLY A 193 20.06 15.27 -4.18
C GLY A 193 19.36 15.06 -2.82
N LEU A 194 18.08 14.75 -2.82
CA LEU A 194 17.34 14.45 -1.59
C LEU A 194 17.63 13.01 -1.12
N PRO A 195 17.72 12.75 0.20
CA PRO A 195 17.94 11.42 0.75
C PRO A 195 16.69 10.53 0.63
N TYR A 196 16.87 9.23 0.89
CA TYR A 196 15.77 8.25 0.99
C TYR A 196 15.10 8.32 2.38
N PRO A 197 13.76 8.19 2.48
CA PRO A 197 12.79 8.10 1.38
C PRO A 197 12.54 9.47 0.72
N GLY A 198 12.61 9.49 -0.60
CA GLY A 198 12.58 10.73 -1.38
C GLY A 198 11.19 11.36 -1.51
N GLY A 199 10.14 10.53 -1.61
CA GLY A 199 8.77 11.00 -1.84
C GLY A 199 8.29 12.08 -0.85
N PRO A 200 8.34 11.86 0.47
CA PRO A 200 7.95 12.86 1.48
C PRO A 200 8.79 14.13 1.44
N LEU A 201 10.09 14.00 1.14
CA LEU A 201 11.01 15.15 1.06
C LEU A 201 10.73 15.98 -0.19
N LEU A 202 10.42 15.33 -1.31
CA LEU A 202 10.03 16.00 -2.54
C LEU A 202 8.69 16.73 -2.36
N ASP A 203 7.71 16.11 -1.70
CA ASP A 203 6.42 16.75 -1.37
C ASP A 203 6.64 18.01 -0.50
N LYS A 204 7.54 17.95 0.48
CA LYS A 204 7.88 19.10 1.31
C LYS A 204 8.54 20.21 0.48
N LEU A 205 9.54 19.87 -0.33
CA LEU A 205 10.28 20.83 -1.15
C LEU A 205 9.39 21.48 -2.21
N SER A 206 8.46 20.72 -2.80
CA SER A 206 7.56 21.21 -3.84
C SER A 206 6.64 22.35 -3.40
N ARG A 207 6.39 22.49 -2.10
CA ARG A 207 5.55 23.56 -1.53
C ARG A 207 6.22 24.94 -1.59
N GLU A 208 7.54 24.97 -1.78
CA GLU A 208 8.34 26.18 -1.84
C GLU A 208 8.56 26.67 -3.29
N GLY A 209 8.18 25.84 -4.29
CA GLY A 209 8.46 26.08 -5.70
C GLY A 209 7.22 26.45 -6.53
N ASN A 210 7.48 26.89 -7.76
CA ASN A 210 6.45 27.16 -8.75
C ASN A 210 6.11 25.86 -9.54
N PRO A 211 4.86 25.35 -9.46
CA PRO A 211 4.45 24.11 -10.16
C PRO A 211 4.43 24.25 -11.69
N HIS A 212 4.52 25.44 -12.24
CA HIS A 212 4.52 25.74 -13.67
C HIS A 212 5.87 26.23 -14.20
N ALA A 213 6.96 26.12 -13.41
CA ALA A 213 8.29 26.54 -13.81
C ALA A 213 8.85 25.69 -14.96
N LEU A 214 8.49 24.39 -15.00
CA LEU A 214 8.87 23.48 -16.07
C LEU A 214 7.63 22.90 -16.77
N LYS A 215 7.67 22.90 -18.09
CA LYS A 215 6.68 22.17 -18.89
C LYS A 215 7.16 20.72 -19.08
N LEU A 216 6.57 19.81 -18.32
CA LEU A 216 6.85 18.37 -18.44
C LEU A 216 5.92 17.71 -19.45
N PRO A 217 6.38 16.65 -20.15
CA PRO A 217 5.61 15.99 -21.20
C PRO A 217 4.47 15.17 -20.60
N HIS A 218 3.32 15.16 -21.29
CA HIS A 218 2.27 14.16 -21.08
C HIS A 218 2.54 12.95 -21.97
N VAL A 219 2.68 11.78 -21.36
CA VAL A 219 2.86 10.51 -22.09
C VAL A 219 1.48 9.94 -22.41
N GLN A 220 1.21 9.69 -23.69
CA GLN A 220 0.05 8.94 -24.12
C GLN A 220 0.30 7.44 -23.91
N THR A 221 -0.68 6.75 -23.35
CA THR A 221 -0.65 5.31 -23.08
C THR A 221 -1.70 4.61 -23.93
N PRO A 222 -1.47 3.32 -24.33
CA PRO A 222 -2.44 2.56 -25.11
C PRO A 222 -3.76 2.34 -24.38
N GLY A 223 -3.70 2.01 -23.08
CA GLY A 223 -4.88 1.81 -22.26
C GLY A 223 -5.50 3.14 -21.80
N ARG A 224 -6.83 3.18 -21.77
CA ARG A 224 -7.58 4.40 -21.48
C ARG A 224 -7.25 4.98 -20.10
N TYR A 225 -7.07 4.12 -19.11
CA TYR A 225 -6.77 4.49 -17.73
C TYR A 225 -5.32 4.24 -17.34
N ASP A 226 -4.51 3.68 -18.26
CA ASP A 226 -3.09 3.47 -18.02
C ASP A 226 -2.32 4.79 -18.01
N TYR A 227 -1.15 4.78 -17.39
CA TYR A 227 -0.27 5.93 -17.29
C TYR A 227 1.20 5.50 -17.25
N SER A 228 2.12 6.48 -17.43
CA SER A 228 3.57 6.25 -17.47
C SER A 228 4.28 7.42 -16.83
N PHE A 229 5.28 7.12 -16.01
CA PHE A 229 6.15 8.11 -15.36
C PHE A 229 7.49 8.27 -16.06
N SER A 230 7.86 7.38 -16.99
CA SER A 230 9.18 7.36 -17.64
C SER A 230 9.49 8.66 -18.38
N GLY A 231 8.50 9.25 -19.04
CA GLY A 231 8.63 10.54 -19.73
C GLY A 231 8.90 11.70 -18.77
N LEU A 232 8.19 11.74 -17.64
CA LEU A 232 8.37 12.78 -16.61
C LEU A 232 9.78 12.69 -15.99
N LYS A 233 10.20 11.48 -15.63
CA LYS A 233 11.52 11.19 -15.07
C LYS A 233 12.63 11.61 -16.04
N THR A 234 12.53 11.20 -17.30
CA THR A 234 13.54 11.50 -18.31
C THR A 234 13.65 13.01 -18.55
N ALA A 235 12.52 13.71 -18.64
CA ALA A 235 12.52 15.16 -18.83
C ALA A 235 13.16 15.89 -17.61
N LEU A 236 12.87 15.45 -16.39
CA LEU A 236 13.49 15.98 -15.18
C LEU A 236 15.01 15.76 -15.18
N ILE A 237 15.47 14.53 -15.43
CA ILE A 237 16.91 14.19 -15.48
C ILE A 237 17.63 15.06 -16.50
N ASN A 238 17.09 15.16 -17.72
CA ASN A 238 17.68 15.95 -18.78
C ASN A 238 17.75 17.44 -18.42
N THR A 239 16.72 17.99 -17.79
CA THR A 239 16.68 19.38 -17.33
C THR A 239 17.77 19.64 -16.29
N VAL A 240 17.85 18.84 -15.24
CA VAL A 240 18.86 18.99 -14.18
C VAL A 240 20.27 18.83 -14.75
N HIS A 241 20.49 17.85 -15.63
CA HIS A 241 21.78 17.62 -16.26
C HIS A 241 22.22 18.79 -17.12
N LYS A 242 21.31 19.35 -17.93
CA LYS A 242 21.58 20.54 -18.77
C LYS A 242 21.94 21.77 -17.93
N LEU A 243 21.23 22.03 -16.84
CA LEU A 243 21.53 23.14 -15.92
C LEU A 243 22.94 22.97 -15.32
N ARG A 244 23.26 21.80 -14.81
CA ARG A 244 24.58 21.50 -14.23
C ARG A 244 25.72 21.64 -15.26
N GLN A 245 25.52 21.13 -16.48
CA GLN A 245 26.51 21.26 -17.59
C GLN A 245 26.78 22.73 -17.98
N ASN A 246 25.74 23.56 -17.90
CA ASN A 246 25.86 24.99 -18.21
C ASN A 246 26.38 25.82 -17.02
N GLY A 247 26.74 25.20 -15.90
CA GLY A 247 27.15 25.92 -14.68
C GLY A 247 26.03 26.75 -14.05
N GLN A 248 24.78 26.43 -14.36
CA GLN A 248 23.60 27.11 -13.82
C GLN A 248 23.13 26.47 -12.50
N ASP A 249 22.60 27.27 -11.62
CA ASP A 249 21.96 26.76 -10.39
C ASP A 249 20.74 25.91 -10.74
N VAL A 250 20.55 24.82 -9.99
CA VAL A 250 19.39 23.95 -10.11
C VAL A 250 18.29 24.49 -9.18
N PRO A 251 17.19 25.05 -9.72
CA PRO A 251 16.08 25.53 -8.91
C PRO A 251 15.27 24.32 -8.37
N ALA A 252 15.82 23.65 -7.35
CA ALA A 252 15.32 22.36 -6.87
C ALA A 252 13.85 22.41 -6.43
N ALA A 253 13.42 23.49 -5.79
CA ALA A 253 12.02 23.66 -5.36
C ALA A 253 11.06 23.75 -6.56
N ASP A 254 11.41 24.55 -7.60
CA ASP A 254 10.60 24.69 -8.81
C ASP A 254 10.52 23.38 -9.60
N ILE A 255 11.65 22.67 -9.67
CA ILE A 255 11.70 21.35 -10.34
C ILE A 255 10.86 20.33 -9.58
N ALA A 256 10.97 20.28 -8.25
CA ALA A 256 10.16 19.42 -7.41
C ALA A 256 8.66 19.72 -7.54
N ALA A 257 8.30 21.02 -7.51
CA ALA A 257 6.92 21.47 -7.66
C ALA A 257 6.33 21.10 -9.03
N SER A 258 7.09 21.32 -10.12
CA SER A 258 6.65 20.99 -11.48
C SER A 258 6.52 19.48 -11.69
N PHE A 259 7.45 18.70 -11.15
CA PHE A 259 7.37 17.22 -11.23
C PHE A 259 6.16 16.70 -10.45
N GLN A 260 6.00 17.14 -9.20
CA GLN A 260 4.86 16.73 -8.37
C GLN A 260 3.54 17.10 -9.03
N HIS A 261 3.41 18.34 -9.54
CA HIS A 261 2.21 18.78 -10.24
C HIS A 261 1.87 17.86 -11.42
N ALA A 262 2.84 17.59 -12.31
CA ALA A 262 2.63 16.74 -13.46
C ALA A 262 2.27 15.29 -13.08
N ALA A 263 2.93 14.71 -12.08
CA ALA A 263 2.64 13.36 -11.60
C ALA A 263 1.25 13.26 -10.93
N VAL A 264 0.88 14.26 -10.13
CA VAL A 264 -0.41 14.35 -9.46
C VAL A 264 -1.56 14.53 -10.46
N GLU A 265 -1.39 15.42 -11.45
CA GLU A 265 -2.39 15.60 -12.51
C GLU A 265 -2.61 14.31 -13.29
N LEU A 266 -1.51 13.62 -13.66
CA LEU A 266 -1.57 12.34 -14.38
C LEU A 266 -2.39 11.29 -13.60
N LEU A 267 -2.09 11.09 -12.31
CA LEU A 267 -2.79 10.12 -11.46
C LEU A 267 -4.25 10.49 -11.24
N SER A 268 -4.49 11.76 -10.91
CA SER A 268 -5.84 12.24 -10.57
C SER A 268 -6.75 12.28 -11.79
N ASP A 269 -6.26 12.69 -12.97
CA ASP A 269 -7.06 12.69 -14.20
C ASP A 269 -7.51 11.29 -14.58
N LYS A 270 -6.62 10.30 -14.50
CA LYS A 270 -6.94 8.92 -14.83
C LYS A 270 -7.91 8.29 -13.82
N ALA A 271 -7.72 8.56 -12.53
CA ALA A 271 -8.64 8.10 -11.48
C ALA A 271 -10.04 8.71 -11.63
N MET A 272 -10.11 10.01 -11.89
CA MET A 272 -11.39 10.69 -12.10
C MET A 272 -12.09 10.26 -13.39
N LEU A 273 -11.33 10.07 -14.49
CA LEU A 273 -11.87 9.52 -15.74
C LEU A 273 -12.51 8.15 -15.49
N ALA A 274 -11.80 7.26 -14.77
CA ALA A 274 -12.32 5.94 -14.41
C ALA A 274 -13.58 6.05 -13.54
N ALA A 275 -13.59 6.94 -12.55
CA ALA A 275 -14.74 7.14 -11.67
C ALA A 275 -15.98 7.63 -12.42
N VAL A 276 -15.82 8.62 -13.31
CA VAL A 276 -16.93 9.18 -14.09
C VAL A 276 -17.49 8.14 -15.07
N GLU A 277 -16.64 7.43 -15.80
CA GLU A 277 -17.07 6.45 -16.80
C GLU A 277 -17.70 5.19 -16.21
N THR A 278 -17.27 4.80 -15.02
CA THR A 278 -17.89 3.67 -14.29
C THR A 278 -19.11 4.08 -13.48
N GLY A 279 -19.42 5.37 -13.40
CA GLY A 279 -20.53 5.91 -12.60
C GLY A 279 -20.29 5.78 -11.08
N ALA A 280 -19.03 5.68 -10.64
CA ALA A 280 -18.69 5.53 -9.23
C ALA A 280 -19.13 6.77 -8.42
N LYS A 281 -19.75 6.54 -7.27
CA LYS A 281 -20.17 7.59 -6.33
C LYS A 281 -19.08 7.96 -5.34
N THR A 282 -18.10 7.08 -5.19
CA THR A 282 -16.98 7.23 -4.25
C THR A 282 -15.66 6.91 -4.95
N VAL A 283 -14.64 7.71 -4.67
CA VAL A 283 -13.25 7.44 -5.02
C VAL A 283 -12.47 7.30 -3.73
N ALA A 284 -11.62 6.27 -3.66
CA ALA A 284 -10.70 6.04 -2.55
C ALA A 284 -9.24 6.24 -3.00
N LEU A 285 -8.40 6.74 -2.10
CA LEU A 285 -6.94 6.72 -2.27
C LEU A 285 -6.33 5.64 -1.38
N ALA A 286 -5.27 4.97 -1.85
CA ALA A 286 -4.57 3.94 -1.11
C ALA A 286 -3.08 3.90 -1.48
N GLY A 287 -2.25 3.32 -0.59
CA GLY A 287 -0.80 3.24 -0.76
C GLY A 287 -0.05 4.47 -0.28
N GLY A 288 1.28 4.35 -0.14
CA GLY A 288 2.14 5.38 0.46
C GLY A 288 2.05 6.75 -0.22
N VAL A 289 1.87 6.80 -1.55
CA VAL A 289 1.72 8.06 -2.31
C VAL A 289 0.38 8.74 -2.00
N ALA A 290 -0.62 8.04 -1.48
CA ALA A 290 -1.86 8.64 -0.99
C ALA A 290 -1.65 9.60 0.20
N SER A 291 -0.47 9.61 0.84
CA SER A 291 -0.09 10.62 1.83
C SER A 291 0.44 11.92 1.22
N ASN A 292 0.77 11.95 -0.09
CA ASN A 292 1.26 13.15 -0.76
C ASN A 292 0.22 14.27 -0.72
N SER A 293 0.64 15.45 -0.23
CA SER A 293 -0.28 16.56 -0.02
C SER A 293 -0.86 17.14 -1.32
N GLY A 294 -0.05 17.18 -2.38
CA GLY A 294 -0.50 17.60 -3.71
C GLY A 294 -1.59 16.69 -4.26
N LEU A 295 -1.39 15.37 -4.16
CA LEU A 295 -2.38 14.40 -4.62
C LEU A 295 -3.70 14.51 -3.83
N ARG A 296 -3.62 14.62 -2.51
CA ARG A 296 -4.81 14.77 -1.64
C ARG A 296 -5.62 16.02 -1.99
N ASN A 297 -4.95 17.16 -2.13
CA ASN A 297 -5.59 18.43 -2.46
C ASN A 297 -6.23 18.37 -3.85
N THR A 298 -5.49 17.92 -4.86
CA THR A 298 -5.98 17.84 -6.25
C THR A 298 -7.18 16.88 -6.38
N MET A 299 -7.10 15.70 -5.72
CA MET A 299 -8.21 14.75 -5.71
C MET A 299 -9.44 15.31 -4.99
N ASN A 300 -9.24 16.01 -3.87
CA ASN A 300 -10.34 16.67 -3.15
C ASN A 300 -11.07 17.67 -4.05
N ASP A 301 -10.32 18.56 -4.72
CA ASP A 301 -10.88 19.57 -5.61
C ASP A 301 -11.63 18.96 -6.81
N LYS A 302 -11.04 17.93 -7.44
CA LYS A 302 -11.64 17.24 -8.58
C LYS A 302 -12.91 16.48 -8.18
N CYS A 303 -12.87 15.74 -7.07
CA CYS A 303 -14.03 15.01 -6.56
C CYS A 303 -15.15 15.95 -6.13
N GLN A 304 -14.84 17.05 -5.46
CA GLN A 304 -15.82 18.07 -5.07
C GLN A 304 -16.52 18.68 -6.30
N LYS A 305 -15.74 19.05 -7.33
CA LYS A 305 -16.31 19.59 -8.59
C LYS A 305 -17.20 18.58 -9.31
N ALA A 306 -16.89 17.30 -9.21
CA ALA A 306 -17.65 16.22 -9.85
C ALA A 306 -18.84 15.72 -9.00
N GLY A 307 -18.99 16.16 -7.76
CA GLY A 307 -19.99 15.64 -6.82
C GLY A 307 -19.76 14.19 -6.41
N ILE A 308 -18.49 13.75 -6.41
CA ILE A 308 -18.04 12.40 -6.03
C ILE A 308 -17.47 12.45 -4.63
N ARG A 309 -17.84 11.50 -3.77
CA ARG A 309 -17.25 11.35 -2.43
C ARG A 309 -15.80 10.91 -2.55
N LEU A 310 -14.87 11.59 -1.84
CA LEU A 310 -13.50 11.16 -1.69
C LEU A 310 -13.28 10.57 -0.30
N VAL A 311 -12.62 9.41 -0.23
CA VAL A 311 -12.14 8.80 1.02
C VAL A 311 -10.63 8.59 0.95
N MET A 312 -9.94 8.89 2.05
CA MET A 312 -8.48 8.84 2.13
C MET A 312 -8.08 8.40 3.53
N PRO A 313 -7.27 7.36 3.69
CA PRO A 313 -6.77 6.99 4.99
C PRO A 313 -5.87 8.10 5.59
N PRO A 314 -5.74 8.19 6.91
CA PRO A 314 -4.69 9.02 7.52
C PRO A 314 -3.30 8.50 7.11
N PRO A 315 -2.27 9.35 7.09
CA PRO A 315 -0.94 8.98 6.58
C PRO A 315 -0.37 7.68 7.16
N ILE A 316 -0.61 7.41 8.43
CA ILE A 316 -0.14 6.19 9.11
C ILE A 316 -0.75 4.89 8.54
N LEU A 317 -1.92 4.94 7.93
CA LEU A 317 -2.57 3.81 7.27
C LEU A 317 -2.34 3.80 5.75
N CYS A 318 -1.66 4.79 5.19
CA CYS A 318 -1.27 4.81 3.78
C CYS A 318 0.00 3.99 3.53
N THR A 319 0.95 3.99 4.49
CA THR A 319 2.18 3.19 4.42
C THR A 319 1.92 1.75 4.83
N ASP A 320 2.91 0.88 4.62
CA ASP A 320 2.80 -0.55 4.93
C ASP A 320 2.54 -0.74 6.43
N ASN A 321 1.49 -1.47 6.74
CA ASN A 321 1.05 -1.74 8.10
C ASN A 321 0.19 -3.01 8.15
N ALA A 322 0.13 -3.65 9.31
CA ALA A 322 -0.64 -4.88 9.46
C ALA A 322 -2.15 -4.66 9.70
N ALA A 323 -2.57 -3.44 10.07
CA ALA A 323 -4.01 -3.16 10.24
C ALA A 323 -4.75 -3.28 8.90
N MET A 324 -4.13 -2.85 7.79
CA MET A 324 -4.67 -3.00 6.45
C MET A 324 -4.80 -4.47 6.05
N ILE A 325 -3.84 -5.31 6.49
CA ILE A 325 -3.84 -6.75 6.22
C ILE A 325 -4.94 -7.45 7.04
N GLY A 326 -5.09 -7.09 8.31
CA GLY A 326 -6.16 -7.62 9.15
C GLY A 326 -7.56 -7.25 8.65
N SER A 327 -7.70 -6.04 8.10
CA SER A 327 -8.94 -5.60 7.45
C SER A 327 -9.26 -6.45 6.21
N ALA A 328 -8.31 -6.61 5.29
CA ALA A 328 -8.49 -7.45 4.12
C ALA A 328 -8.77 -8.91 4.49
N ALA A 329 -8.05 -9.44 5.47
CA ALA A 329 -8.18 -10.81 5.95
C ALA A 329 -9.58 -11.11 6.47
N PHE A 330 -10.24 -10.18 7.14
CA PHE A 330 -11.61 -10.37 7.60
C PHE A 330 -12.55 -10.67 6.43
N TYR A 331 -12.52 -9.87 5.37
CA TYR A 331 -13.40 -10.09 4.23
C TYR A 331 -13.04 -11.37 3.46
N ARG A 332 -11.77 -11.74 3.38
CA ARG A 332 -11.34 -13.04 2.82
C ARG A 332 -11.85 -14.21 3.64
N LEU A 333 -11.74 -14.12 4.96
CA LEU A 333 -12.28 -15.14 5.88
C LEU A 333 -13.79 -15.29 5.73
N MET A 334 -14.52 -14.18 5.61
CA MET A 334 -15.98 -14.20 5.39
C MET A 334 -16.36 -14.83 4.04
N ARG A 335 -15.47 -14.84 3.06
CA ARG A 335 -15.62 -15.57 1.80
C ARG A 335 -15.15 -17.04 1.87
N GLY A 336 -14.57 -17.46 3.01
CA GLY A 336 -14.04 -18.80 3.21
C GLY A 336 -12.65 -19.01 2.61
N GLU A 337 -11.92 -17.95 2.33
CA GLU A 337 -10.58 -18.03 1.76
C GLU A 337 -9.53 -18.17 2.88
N ILE A 338 -9.15 -19.41 3.14
CA ILE A 338 -8.09 -19.79 4.06
C ILE A 338 -7.02 -20.61 3.33
N ALA A 339 -5.83 -20.68 3.91
CA ALA A 339 -4.71 -21.46 3.38
C ALA A 339 -4.34 -22.64 4.28
N GLY A 340 -3.71 -23.66 3.71
CA GLY A 340 -3.01 -24.72 4.43
C GLY A 340 -1.59 -24.30 4.84
N LEU A 341 -0.89 -25.19 5.50
CA LEU A 341 0.52 -24.98 5.89
C LEU A 341 1.50 -25.07 4.71
N ASP A 342 1.02 -25.40 3.53
CA ASP A 342 1.73 -25.34 2.26
C ASP A 342 1.79 -23.92 1.65
N LEU A 343 1.10 -22.93 2.24
CA LEU A 343 1.18 -21.54 1.80
C LEU A 343 2.63 -21.11 1.63
N ASN A 344 2.92 -20.46 0.50
CA ASN A 344 4.24 -19.97 0.19
C ASN A 344 4.19 -18.50 -0.29
N ALA A 345 5.32 -17.81 -0.21
CA ALA A 345 5.46 -16.46 -0.73
C ALA A 345 5.29 -16.42 -2.26
N CYS A 346 4.56 -15.42 -2.75
CA CYS A 346 4.34 -15.17 -4.16
C CYS A 346 4.75 -13.73 -4.52
N PRO A 347 6.05 -13.48 -4.83
CA PRO A 347 6.58 -12.12 -5.02
C PRO A 347 5.89 -11.30 -6.12
N SER A 348 5.38 -11.97 -7.16
CA SER A 348 4.72 -11.34 -8.31
C SER A 348 3.21 -11.59 -8.30
N LEU A 349 2.62 -11.75 -7.12
CA LEU A 349 1.19 -11.98 -6.98
C LEU A 349 0.40 -10.82 -7.57
N LYS A 350 -0.51 -11.13 -8.48
CA LYS A 350 -1.41 -10.11 -9.03
C LYS A 350 -2.61 -9.89 -8.10
N LEU A 351 -3.20 -8.71 -8.15
CA LEU A 351 -4.45 -8.43 -7.45
C LEU A 351 -5.65 -9.13 -8.12
N VAL A 352 -5.61 -9.21 -9.45
CA VAL A 352 -6.59 -9.83 -10.33
C VAL A 352 -5.89 -10.57 -11.46
#